data_03edfb3be2e6adae9fb76d9f558bb7b8
#
_entry.id   03edfb3be2e6adae9fb76d9f558bb7b8
#
_cell.length_a   1.000
_cell.length_b   1.000
_cell.length_c   1.000
_cell.angle_alpha   90.00
_cell.angle_beta   90.00
_cell.angle_gamma   90.00
#
_symmetry.space_group_name_H-M   'P 1'
#
loop_
_entity.id
_entity.type
_entity.pdbx_description
1 polymer ?
#
loop_
_entity_poly.entity_id
_entity_poly.type
_entity_poly.pdbx_seq_one_letter_code
_entity_poly.pdbx_strand_id
1 'polypeptide(L)'
;MIITTALANEIVARAMAIIHHNVNVIDHHGQIIASGERHRIGEQHEIAREVIRTGKRICINNTAEAARFQNVHPGINHPIMYDDRVVMVVGISGDPAAISRYAELAVLTAELLVRQAIEMRETNWRQRDRKSTRLN
;
A
#
# COMPACT_ATOMS: atom_id res chain seq x y z
N MET A 1 -9.44 -10.47 -0.85
CA MET A 1 -9.66 -9.26 -0.05
C MET A 1 -9.47 -8.03 -0.90
N ILE A 2 -10.36 -7.06 -0.75
CA ILE A 2 -10.31 -5.79 -1.48
C ILE A 2 -9.88 -4.68 -0.54
N ILE A 3 -8.83 -3.96 -0.91
CA ILE A 3 -8.41 -2.77 -0.18
C ILE A 3 -9.32 -1.62 -0.61
N THR A 4 -10.00 -1.00 0.36
CA THR A 4 -10.89 0.12 0.08
C THR A 4 -10.10 1.41 -0.13
N THR A 5 -10.67 2.32 -0.90
CA THR A 5 -10.09 3.65 -1.09
C THR A 5 -9.95 4.39 0.24
N ALA A 6 -10.93 4.22 1.14
CA ALA A 6 -10.89 4.83 2.48
C ALA A 6 -9.67 4.35 3.28
N LEU A 7 -9.40 3.04 3.28
CA LEU A 7 -8.23 2.48 3.97
C LEU A 7 -6.93 2.98 3.34
N ALA A 8 -6.86 2.98 2.01
CA ALA A 8 -5.69 3.46 1.28
C ALA A 8 -5.39 4.93 1.61
N ASN A 9 -6.39 5.77 1.62
CA ASN A 9 -6.25 7.20 1.99
C ASN A 9 -5.82 7.37 3.44
N GLU A 10 -6.32 6.56 4.35
CA GLU A 10 -5.91 6.58 5.76
C GLU A 10 -4.44 6.23 5.91
N ILE A 11 -3.96 5.21 5.19
CA ILE A 11 -2.55 4.81 5.21
C ILE A 11 -1.67 5.96 4.74
N VAL A 12 -1.99 6.58 3.60
CA VAL A 12 -1.23 7.71 3.06
C VAL A 12 -1.23 8.88 4.06
N ALA A 13 -2.39 9.23 4.61
CA ALA A 13 -2.50 10.36 5.55
C ALA A 13 -1.66 10.13 6.81
N ARG A 14 -1.73 8.95 7.39
CA ARG A 14 -0.98 8.62 8.61
C ARG A 14 0.52 8.55 8.35
N ALA A 15 0.93 7.93 7.25
CA ALA A 15 2.34 7.85 6.88
C ALA A 15 2.92 9.23 6.61
N MET A 16 2.23 10.06 5.84
CA MET A 16 2.71 11.40 5.48
C MET A 16 2.63 12.41 6.62
N ALA A 17 1.91 12.12 7.69
CA ALA A 17 1.96 12.95 8.91
C ALA A 17 3.34 12.89 9.59
N ILE A 18 4.10 11.82 9.33
CA ILE A 18 5.43 11.60 9.92
C ILE A 18 6.52 11.72 8.86
N ILE A 19 6.26 11.22 7.68
CA ILE A 19 7.22 11.12 6.58
C ILE A 19 7.02 12.28 5.60
N HIS A 20 8.07 13.07 5.36
CA HIS A 20 8.03 14.22 4.45
C HIS A 20 8.38 13.85 3.01
N HIS A 21 7.95 12.69 2.58
CA HIS A 21 8.11 12.17 1.21
C HIS A 21 6.76 11.66 0.74
N ASN A 22 6.54 11.68 -0.58
CA ASN A 22 5.28 11.17 -1.10
C ASN A 22 5.14 9.67 -0.82
N VAL A 23 3.96 9.26 -0.39
CA VAL A 23 3.58 7.87 -0.17
C VAL A 23 2.45 7.52 -1.12
N ASN A 24 2.59 6.39 -1.80
CA ASN A 24 1.55 5.83 -2.67
C ASN A 24 1.06 4.52 -2.09
N VAL A 25 -0.24 4.28 -2.20
CA VAL A 25 -0.83 2.96 -2.01
C VAL A 25 -1.31 2.47 -3.35
N ILE A 26 -0.87 1.27 -3.71
CA ILE A 26 -1.12 0.66 -5.01
C ILE A 26 -1.86 -0.65 -4.78
N ASP A 27 -2.95 -0.87 -5.49
CA ASP A 27 -3.76 -2.07 -5.30
C ASP A 27 -3.10 -3.31 -5.94
N HIS A 28 -3.72 -4.46 -5.78
CA HIS A 28 -3.20 -5.73 -6.29
C HIS A 28 -3.24 -5.85 -7.83
N HIS A 29 -3.81 -4.86 -8.52
CA HIS A 29 -3.76 -4.75 -9.98
C HIS A 29 -2.64 -3.81 -10.47
N GLY A 30 -1.90 -3.19 -9.54
CA GLY A 30 -0.84 -2.25 -9.89
C GLY A 30 -1.31 -0.82 -10.10
N GLN A 31 -2.54 -0.51 -9.74
CA GLN A 31 -3.10 0.83 -9.88
C GLN A 31 -2.89 1.64 -8.60
N ILE A 32 -2.41 2.87 -8.74
CA ILE A 32 -2.28 3.80 -7.61
C ILE A 32 -3.69 4.23 -7.20
N ILE A 33 -4.08 3.89 -5.97
CA ILE A 33 -5.42 4.20 -5.45
C ILE A 33 -5.43 5.29 -4.39
N ALA A 34 -4.26 5.61 -3.83
CA ALA A 34 -4.07 6.75 -2.93
C ALA A 34 -2.64 7.26 -3.05
N SER A 35 -2.45 8.55 -2.91
CA SER A 35 -1.16 9.20 -3.06
C SER A 35 -1.18 10.59 -2.44
N GLY A 36 -0.03 11.03 -1.92
CA GLY A 36 0.18 12.43 -1.57
C GLY A 36 0.19 13.35 -2.80
N GLU A 37 0.45 12.79 -3.98
CA GLU A 37 0.37 13.49 -5.26
C GLU A 37 -0.90 13.04 -5.98
N ARG A 38 -1.99 13.79 -5.81
CA ARG A 38 -3.34 13.38 -6.29
C ARG A 38 -3.43 13.09 -7.77
N HIS A 39 -2.63 13.78 -8.58
CA HIS A 39 -2.64 13.58 -10.04
C HIS A 39 -2.16 12.18 -10.44
N ARG A 40 -1.48 11.46 -9.55
CA ARG A 40 -1.00 10.11 -9.82
C ARG A 40 -2.06 9.04 -9.57
N ILE A 41 -3.12 9.36 -8.86
CA ILE A 41 -4.19 8.40 -8.57
C ILE A 41 -4.84 7.96 -9.88
N GLY A 42 -4.96 6.65 -10.06
CA GLY A 42 -5.48 6.04 -11.27
C GLY A 42 -4.40 5.56 -12.25
N GLU A 43 -3.15 6.00 -12.08
CA GLU A 43 -2.06 5.54 -12.94
C GLU A 43 -1.67 4.09 -12.63
N GLN A 44 -1.27 3.37 -13.67
CA GLN A 44 -0.65 2.05 -13.54
C GLN A 44 0.82 2.22 -13.20
N HIS A 45 1.26 1.61 -12.11
CA HIS A 45 2.64 1.67 -11.65
C HIS A 45 3.37 0.40 -12.07
N GLU A 46 4.25 0.51 -13.04
CA GLU A 46 4.89 -0.67 -13.65
C GLU A 46 5.71 -1.49 -12.64
N ILE A 47 6.48 -0.83 -11.78
CA ILE A 47 7.29 -1.53 -10.76
C ILE A 47 6.42 -2.18 -9.69
N ALA A 48 5.31 -1.56 -9.31
CA ALA A 48 4.39 -2.18 -8.36
C ALA A 48 3.83 -3.50 -8.88
N ARG A 49 3.55 -3.58 -10.17
CA ARG A 49 3.13 -4.85 -10.80
C ARG A 49 4.19 -5.93 -10.65
N GLU A 50 5.45 -5.56 -10.77
CA GLU A 50 6.57 -6.49 -10.57
C GLU A 50 6.71 -6.92 -9.11
N VAL A 51 6.51 -5.99 -8.17
CA VAL A 51 6.48 -6.30 -6.73
C VAL A 51 5.37 -7.31 -6.42
N ILE A 52 4.19 -7.12 -6.99
CA ILE A 52 3.06 -8.04 -6.83
C ILE A 52 3.41 -9.42 -7.37
N ARG A 53 4.00 -9.49 -8.55
CA ARG A 53 4.36 -10.73 -9.21
C ARG A 53 5.39 -11.53 -8.41
N THR A 54 6.39 -10.86 -7.85
CA THR A 54 7.52 -11.50 -7.17
C THR A 54 7.36 -11.62 -5.66
N GLY A 55 6.52 -10.79 -5.06
CA GLY A 55 6.39 -10.66 -3.61
C GLY A 55 7.62 -10.03 -2.96
N LYS A 56 8.48 -9.37 -3.72
CA LYS A 56 9.75 -8.81 -3.25
C LYS A 56 9.76 -7.30 -3.38
N ARG A 57 10.38 -6.65 -2.39
CA ARG A 57 10.67 -5.22 -2.40
C ARG A 57 11.55 -4.87 -3.59
N ILE A 58 11.24 -3.77 -4.28
CA ILE A 58 12.04 -3.24 -5.38
C ILE A 58 12.36 -1.77 -5.12
N CYS A 59 13.65 -1.44 -5.19
CA CYS A 59 14.13 -0.06 -5.07
C CYS A 59 14.51 0.48 -6.45
N ILE A 60 14.11 1.72 -6.72
CA ILE A 60 14.52 2.48 -7.91
C ILE A 60 15.43 3.60 -7.41
N ASN A 61 16.69 3.55 -7.77
CA ASN A 61 17.72 4.35 -7.11
C ASN A 61 17.88 5.77 -7.64
N ASN A 62 17.50 6.00 -8.90
CA ASN A 62 17.69 7.30 -9.54
C ASN A 62 16.72 7.50 -10.70
N THR A 63 16.73 8.72 -11.26
CA THR A 63 15.84 9.08 -12.37
C THR A 63 16.11 8.31 -13.64
N ALA A 64 17.36 7.92 -13.88
CA ALA A 64 17.72 7.12 -15.07
C ALA A 64 17.09 5.72 -15.00
N GLU A 65 17.12 5.08 -13.83
CA GLU A 65 16.44 3.80 -13.63
C GLU A 65 14.91 3.96 -13.77
N ALA A 66 14.36 4.99 -13.14
CA ALA A 66 12.91 5.26 -13.18
C ALA A 66 12.42 5.49 -14.61
N ALA A 67 13.21 6.14 -15.43
CA ALA A 67 12.85 6.47 -16.81
C ALA A 67 12.63 5.24 -17.71
N ARG A 68 13.10 4.07 -17.30
CA ARG A 68 12.88 2.81 -18.02
C ARG A 68 11.46 2.25 -17.85
N PHE A 69 10.70 2.79 -16.90
CA PHE A 69 9.41 2.26 -16.50
C PHE A 69 8.33 3.32 -16.56
N GLN A 70 7.10 2.89 -16.75
CA GLN A 70 5.96 3.81 -16.86
C GLN A 70 5.46 4.20 -15.45
N ASN A 71 5.29 5.51 -15.24
CA ASN A 71 4.74 6.09 -14.01
C ASN A 71 5.53 5.74 -12.76
N VAL A 72 6.85 5.63 -12.87
CA VAL A 72 7.76 5.26 -11.79
C VAL A 72 8.69 6.42 -11.45
N HIS A 73 8.84 6.69 -10.16
CA HIS A 73 9.80 7.64 -9.61
C HIS A 73 10.85 6.89 -8.78
N PRO A 74 12.02 7.48 -8.53
CA PRO A 74 12.96 6.91 -7.57
C PRO A 74 12.28 6.70 -6.22
N GLY A 75 12.53 5.58 -5.60
CA GLY A 75 11.89 5.25 -4.32
C GLY A 75 11.96 3.79 -3.96
N ILE A 76 11.23 3.43 -2.93
CA ILE A 76 11.12 2.08 -2.41
C ILE A 76 9.69 1.61 -2.59
N ASN A 77 9.52 0.42 -3.17
CA ASN A 77 8.22 -0.20 -3.40
C ASN A 77 8.19 -1.52 -2.64
N HIS A 78 7.33 -1.61 -1.63
CA HIS A 78 7.30 -2.74 -0.70
C HIS A 78 5.95 -3.43 -0.70
N PRO A 79 5.91 -4.77 -0.81
CA PRO A 79 4.65 -5.50 -0.76
C PRO A 79 4.11 -5.55 0.66
N ILE A 80 2.80 -5.42 0.78
CA ILE A 80 2.09 -5.66 2.04
C ILE A 80 1.41 -7.02 1.90
N MET A 81 1.78 -7.94 2.79
CA MET A 81 1.32 -9.31 2.74
C MET A 81 0.22 -9.57 3.76
N TYR A 82 -0.74 -10.39 3.39
CA TYR A 82 -1.71 -10.97 4.29
C TYR A 82 -2.07 -12.39 3.78
N ASP A 83 -2.00 -13.37 4.65
CA ASP A 83 -2.22 -14.80 4.30
C ASP A 83 -1.38 -15.22 3.09
N ASP A 84 -0.09 -14.90 3.12
CA ASP A 84 0.89 -15.23 2.07
C ASP A 84 0.56 -14.65 0.69
N ARG A 85 -0.27 -13.61 0.64
CA ARG A 85 -0.61 -12.91 -0.60
C ARG A 85 -0.24 -11.44 -0.50
N VAL A 86 0.16 -10.87 -1.62
CA VAL A 86 0.34 -9.42 -1.73
C VAL A 86 -1.05 -8.79 -1.86
N VAL A 87 -1.44 -8.03 -0.85
CA VAL A 87 -2.75 -7.35 -0.86
C VAL A 87 -2.66 -5.92 -1.36
N MET A 88 -1.49 -5.32 -1.27
CA MET A 88 -1.20 -3.98 -1.80
C MET A 88 0.32 -3.77 -1.85
N VAL A 89 0.72 -2.68 -2.48
CA VAL A 89 2.11 -2.20 -2.49
C VAL A 89 2.13 -0.80 -1.91
N VAL A 90 3.08 -0.53 -1.04
CA VAL A 90 3.35 0.82 -0.54
C VAL A 90 4.61 1.34 -1.21
N GLY A 91 4.51 2.49 -1.87
CA GLY A 91 5.63 3.17 -2.49
C GLY A 91 5.98 4.45 -1.73
N ILE A 92 7.26 4.67 -1.49
CA ILE A 92 7.76 5.92 -0.90
C ILE A 92 8.74 6.53 -1.89
N SER A 93 8.50 7.78 -2.29
CA SER A 93 9.35 8.49 -3.25
C SER A 93 10.58 9.08 -2.56
N GLY A 94 11.73 8.97 -3.20
CA GLY A 94 12.98 9.53 -2.71
C GLY A 94 14.17 8.63 -3.02
N ASP A 95 15.36 9.07 -2.60
CA ASP A 95 16.56 8.24 -2.69
C ASP A 95 16.46 7.07 -1.70
N PRO A 96 16.45 5.81 -2.15
CA PRO A 96 16.32 4.66 -1.26
C PRO A 96 17.31 4.64 -0.10
N ALA A 97 18.54 5.08 -0.32
CA ALA A 97 19.54 5.14 0.75
C ALA A 97 19.13 6.12 1.85
N ALA A 98 18.48 7.22 1.49
CA ALA A 98 18.07 8.27 2.44
C ALA A 98 16.75 7.95 3.14
N ILE A 99 15.84 7.22 2.50
CA ILE A 99 14.47 7.02 2.97
C ILE A 99 14.18 5.64 3.55
N SER A 100 15.17 4.74 3.64
CA SER A 100 14.92 3.35 4.04
C SER A 100 14.22 3.20 5.39
N ARG A 101 14.57 4.01 6.38
CA ARG A 101 13.93 3.97 7.71
C ARG A 101 12.50 4.46 7.65
N TYR A 102 12.23 5.49 6.87
CA TYR A 102 10.87 6.00 6.66
C TYR A 102 10.01 4.97 5.94
N ALA A 103 10.60 4.25 4.98
CA ALA A 103 9.91 3.17 4.29
C ALA A 103 9.49 2.06 5.26
N GLU A 104 10.35 1.69 6.20
CA GLU A 104 10.02 0.70 7.24
C GLU A 104 8.83 1.15 8.08
N LEU A 105 8.79 2.43 8.47
CA LEU A 105 7.67 3.00 9.23
C LEU A 105 6.37 2.99 8.41
N ALA A 106 6.44 3.36 7.15
CA ALA A 106 5.27 3.37 6.26
C ALA A 106 4.72 1.95 6.06
N VAL A 107 5.60 0.98 5.86
CA VAL A 107 5.23 -0.43 5.72
C VAL A 107 4.56 -0.95 6.98
N LEU A 108 5.15 -0.68 8.14
CA LEU A 108 4.60 -1.11 9.43
C LEU A 108 3.21 -0.49 9.65
N THR A 109 3.06 0.80 9.38
CA THR A 109 1.77 1.51 9.46
C THR A 109 0.73 0.83 8.58
N ALA A 110 1.09 0.55 7.33
CA ALA A 110 0.19 -0.10 6.37
C ALA A 110 -0.21 -1.50 6.83
N GLU A 111 0.76 -2.29 7.29
CA GLU A 111 0.49 -3.65 7.78
C GLU A 111 -0.47 -3.67 8.97
N LEU A 112 -0.26 -2.77 9.92
CA LEU A 112 -1.12 -2.67 11.10
C LEU A 112 -2.54 -2.26 10.72
N LEU A 113 -2.69 -1.26 9.85
CA LEU A 113 -4.01 -0.78 9.42
C LEU A 113 -4.75 -1.82 8.58
N VAL A 114 -4.05 -2.54 7.71
CA VAL A 114 -4.64 -3.61 6.90
C VAL A 114 -5.13 -4.74 7.80
N ARG A 115 -4.29 -5.19 8.72
CA ARG A 115 -4.65 -6.25 9.67
C ARG A 115 -5.86 -5.86 10.51
N GLN A 116 -5.84 -4.66 11.06
CA GLN A 116 -6.96 -4.13 11.86
C GLN A 116 -8.26 -4.09 11.04
N ALA A 117 -8.19 -3.62 9.80
CA ALA A 117 -9.38 -3.54 8.93
C ALA A 117 -9.97 -4.92 8.64
N ILE A 118 -9.11 -5.92 8.39
CA ILE A 118 -9.55 -7.29 8.12
C ILE A 118 -10.17 -7.92 9.37
N GLU A 119 -9.52 -7.79 10.51
CA GLU A 119 -10.01 -8.34 11.78
C GLU A 119 -11.35 -7.70 12.19
N MET A 120 -11.50 -6.40 12.00
CA MET A 120 -12.76 -5.71 12.26
C MET A 120 -13.89 -6.20 11.36
N ARG A 121 -13.63 -6.45 10.08
CA ARG A 121 -14.62 -6.99 9.15
C ARG A 121 -15.06 -8.38 9.59
N GLU A 122 -14.15 -9.24 9.96
CA GLU A 122 -14.45 -10.59 10.44
C GLU A 122 -15.29 -10.55 11.73
N THR A 123 -14.93 -9.68 12.66
CA THR A 123 -15.69 -9.49 13.90
C THR A 123 -17.11 -9.01 13.62
N ASN A 124 -17.27 -8.01 12.77
CA ASN A 124 -18.58 -7.48 12.40
C ASN A 124 -19.45 -8.54 11.71
N TRP A 125 -18.86 -9.31 10.81
CA TRP A 125 -19.52 -10.42 10.15
C TRP A 125 -20.02 -11.46 11.15
N ARG A 126 -19.19 -11.87 12.09
CA ARG A 126 -19.56 -12.83 13.13
C ARG A 126 -20.70 -12.32 14.02
N GLN A 127 -20.68 -11.05 14.38
CA GLN A 127 -21.74 -10.43 15.17
C GLN A 127 -23.07 -10.40 14.42
N ARG A 128 -23.06 -10.07 13.15
CA ARG A 128 -24.25 -10.09 12.30
C ARG A 128 -24.85 -11.49 12.19
N ASP A 129 -24.01 -12.49 12.01
CA ASP A 129 -24.43 -13.88 11.93
C ASP A 129 -25.08 -14.34 13.24
N ARG A 130 -24.49 -14.01 14.39
CA ARG A 130 -25.07 -14.31 15.71
C ARG A 130 -26.43 -13.66 15.91
N LYS A 131 -26.58 -12.40 15.53
CA LYS A 131 -27.86 -11.69 15.64
C LYS A 131 -28.92 -12.34 14.77
N SER A 132 -28.59 -12.70 13.55
CA SER A 132 -29.46 -13.39 12.62
C SER A 132 -29.96 -14.73 13.22
N THR A 133 -29.05 -15.51 13.78
CA THR A 133 -29.34 -16.78 14.43
C THR A 133 -30.26 -16.60 15.64
N ARG A 134 -30.08 -15.54 16.43
CA ARG A 134 -30.91 -15.26 17.61
C ARG A 134 -32.35 -14.90 17.24
N LEU A 135 -32.55 -14.24 16.12
CA LEU A 135 -33.85 -13.78 15.67
C LEU A 135 -34.72 -14.91 15.10
N ASN A 136 -34.10 -16.01 14.77
CA ASN A 136 -34.75 -17.20 14.24
C ASN A 136 -35.02 -18.20 15.36
#